data_efffbd4163a6b2d14f7109847579ca76
#
_entry.id   efffbd4163a6b2d14f7109847579ca76
#
_cell.length_a   1.000
_cell.length_b   1.000
_cell.length_c   1.000
_cell.angle_alpha   90.00
_cell.angle_beta   90.00
_cell.angle_gamma   90.00
#
_symmetry.space_group_name_H-M   'P 1'
#
loop_
_entity.id
_entity.type
_entity.pdbx_description
1 polymer ?
#
loop_
_entity_poly.entity_id
_entity_poly.type
_entity_poly.pdbx_seq_one_letter_code
_entity_poly.pdbx_strand_id
1 'polypeptide(L)'
;MALKIGIIGPTNIKKLSKLTKKPASFFLDKAQEIGEILATIPCELWINSDKGIAFQIARAYKKNKGKKLVILYPAKGRPWPKKHTEIYKKFADKLRKEENWFWTNYNVIDKPDICICVGLSSGTLSELAYIKWNYQFKRERPKKLIAIRELLRDKKLPPEIEVEIKKIITYLNTTTDLEKFLKEV
;
A
#
# COMPACT_ATOMS: atom_id res chain seq x y z
N MET A 1 12.05 -5.94 -16.59
CA MET A 1 10.62 -6.04 -16.12
C MET A 1 10.25 -4.74 -15.43
N ALA A 2 8.98 -4.29 -15.51
CA ALA A 2 8.55 -3.09 -14.79
C ALA A 2 8.56 -3.34 -13.29
N LEU A 3 8.99 -2.34 -12.50
CA LEU A 3 8.97 -2.36 -11.04
C LEU A 3 7.53 -2.54 -10.54
N LYS A 4 7.31 -3.46 -9.61
CA LYS A 4 5.99 -3.68 -8.98
C LYS A 4 5.98 -3.06 -7.60
N ILE A 5 5.02 -2.16 -7.36
CA ILE A 5 4.88 -1.45 -6.09
C ILE A 5 3.52 -1.76 -5.47
N GLY A 6 3.52 -2.34 -4.28
CA GLY A 6 2.33 -2.58 -3.47
C GLY A 6 2.07 -1.44 -2.47
N ILE A 7 0.82 -1.02 -2.34
CA ILE A 7 0.43 -0.05 -1.31
C ILE A 7 -0.35 -0.76 -0.22
N ILE A 8 0.10 -0.59 1.01
CA ILE A 8 -0.59 -1.05 2.22
C ILE A 8 -0.92 0.14 3.12
N GLY A 9 -2.13 0.15 3.67
CA GLY A 9 -2.57 1.26 4.49
C GLY A 9 -4.04 1.20 4.90
N PRO A 10 -4.48 2.15 5.74
CA PRO A 10 -5.83 2.16 6.30
C PRO A 10 -6.92 2.37 5.27
N THR A 11 -8.01 1.61 5.43
CA THR A 11 -9.25 1.79 4.66
C THR A 11 -10.16 2.87 5.24
N ASN A 12 -10.00 3.18 6.54
CA ASN A 12 -10.79 4.20 7.24
C ASN A 12 -9.94 5.43 7.57
N ILE A 13 -9.95 6.40 6.66
CA ILE A 13 -9.18 7.66 6.79
C ILE A 13 -9.65 8.49 8.01
N LYS A 14 -10.96 8.48 8.35
CA LYS A 14 -11.47 9.18 9.52
C LYS A 14 -10.89 8.61 10.83
N LYS A 15 -10.78 7.27 10.91
CA LYS A 15 -10.15 6.61 12.07
C LYS A 15 -8.65 6.92 12.13
N LEU A 16 -7.97 6.90 10.99
CA LEU A 16 -6.55 7.28 10.90
C LEU A 16 -6.33 8.72 11.37
N SER A 17 -7.15 9.66 10.90
CA SER A 17 -7.15 11.07 11.31
C SER A 17 -7.23 11.23 12.83
N LYS A 18 -8.19 10.53 13.47
CA LYS A 18 -8.33 10.55 14.95
C LYS A 18 -7.10 10.00 15.67
N LEU A 19 -6.55 8.88 15.20
CA LEU A 19 -5.40 8.22 15.83
C LEU A 19 -4.10 9.03 15.71
N THR A 20 -3.94 9.74 14.61
CA THR A 20 -2.72 10.52 14.31
C THR A 20 -2.83 11.99 14.73
N LYS A 21 -4.02 12.46 15.11
CA LYS A 21 -4.36 13.86 15.38
C LYS A 21 -4.09 14.81 14.20
N LYS A 22 -4.18 14.27 12.96
CA LYS A 22 -4.04 15.04 11.73
C LYS A 22 -5.39 15.08 10.99
N PRO A 23 -5.72 16.16 10.27
CA PRO A 23 -6.98 16.24 9.52
C PRO A 23 -7.05 15.18 8.41
N ALA A 24 -8.26 14.74 8.07
CA ALA A 24 -8.45 13.76 7.00
C ALA A 24 -7.96 14.28 5.63
N SER A 25 -8.08 15.60 5.37
CA SER A 25 -7.54 16.25 4.18
C SER A 25 -6.04 16.03 4.03
N PHE A 26 -5.25 16.11 5.11
CA PHE A 26 -3.82 15.82 5.08
C PHE A 26 -3.52 14.46 4.42
N PHE A 27 -4.25 13.40 4.79
CA PHE A 27 -4.05 12.08 4.20
C PHE A 27 -4.52 11.98 2.76
N LEU A 28 -5.56 12.74 2.38
CA LEU A 28 -6.03 12.81 1.01
C LEU A 28 -5.04 13.53 0.10
N ASP A 29 -4.48 14.65 0.57
CA ASP A 29 -3.48 15.43 -0.14
C ASP A 29 -2.20 14.59 -0.34
N LYS A 30 -1.75 13.90 0.72
CA LYS A 30 -0.60 13.00 0.64
C LYS A 30 -0.84 11.78 -0.26
N ALA A 31 -2.05 11.25 -0.28
CA ALA A 31 -2.42 10.18 -1.20
C ALA A 31 -2.38 10.66 -2.67
N GLN A 32 -2.82 11.88 -2.93
CA GLN A 32 -2.72 12.49 -4.24
C GLN A 32 -1.26 12.66 -4.66
N GLU A 33 -0.44 13.26 -3.81
CA GLU A 33 1.00 13.47 -4.04
C GLU A 33 1.72 12.14 -4.35
N ILE A 34 1.51 11.09 -3.54
CA ILE A 34 2.08 9.76 -3.78
C ILE A 34 1.63 9.21 -5.14
N GLY A 35 0.35 9.32 -5.48
CA GLY A 35 -0.17 8.84 -6.75
C GLY A 35 0.43 9.56 -7.95
N GLU A 36 0.65 10.87 -7.86
CA GLU A 36 1.31 11.69 -8.87
C GLU A 36 2.76 11.27 -9.04
N ILE A 37 3.51 11.12 -7.96
CA ILE A 37 4.90 10.64 -7.98
C ILE A 37 4.98 9.26 -8.64
N LEU A 38 4.14 8.31 -8.22
CA LEU A 38 4.16 6.96 -8.79
C LEU A 38 3.81 6.93 -10.28
N ALA A 39 3.01 7.88 -10.76
CA ALA A 39 2.66 7.98 -12.18
C ALA A 39 3.85 8.39 -13.05
N THR A 40 4.86 9.06 -12.50
CA THR A 40 6.10 9.44 -13.23
C THR A 40 7.09 8.28 -13.32
N ILE A 41 6.89 7.22 -12.55
CA ILE A 41 7.78 6.05 -12.49
C ILE A 41 7.24 4.92 -13.39
N PRO A 42 8.05 4.23 -14.18
CA PRO A 42 7.60 3.12 -15.01
C PRO A 42 7.32 1.86 -14.18
N CYS A 43 6.25 1.90 -13.36
CA CYS A 43 5.89 0.84 -12.43
C CYS A 43 4.50 0.25 -12.68
N GLU A 44 4.27 -0.95 -12.13
CA GLU A 44 2.93 -1.51 -11.91
C GLU A 44 2.51 -1.22 -10.47
N LEU A 45 1.41 -0.50 -10.28
CA LEU A 45 0.84 -0.25 -8.96
C LEU A 45 -0.12 -1.37 -8.56
N TRP A 46 0.07 -1.94 -7.37
CA TRP A 46 -0.73 -3.03 -6.83
C TRP A 46 -1.47 -2.59 -5.57
N ILE A 47 -2.79 -2.77 -5.54
CA ILE A 47 -3.64 -2.46 -4.38
C ILE A 47 -4.71 -3.53 -4.18
N ASN A 48 -5.29 -3.57 -2.98
CA ASN A 48 -6.51 -4.32 -2.70
C ASN A 48 -7.75 -3.55 -3.19
N SER A 49 -8.81 -4.27 -3.56
CA SER A 49 -10.11 -3.71 -3.97
C SER A 49 -10.91 -3.21 -2.77
N ASP A 50 -10.35 -2.25 -2.03
CA ASP A 50 -11.00 -1.62 -0.89
C ASP A 50 -10.85 -0.10 -0.94
N LYS A 51 -11.71 0.58 -0.17
CA LYS A 51 -11.64 2.04 0.01
C LYS A 51 -10.40 2.43 0.82
N GLY A 52 -10.21 3.72 1.01
CA GLY A 52 -9.16 4.24 1.89
C GLY A 52 -8.00 4.86 1.14
N ILE A 53 -6.88 4.96 1.81
CA ILE A 53 -5.73 5.73 1.32
C ILE A 53 -5.11 5.10 0.06
N ALA A 54 -4.99 3.77 0.00
CA ALA A 54 -4.45 3.06 -1.17
C ALA A 54 -5.29 3.31 -2.44
N PHE A 55 -6.62 3.36 -2.30
CA PHE A 55 -7.50 3.67 -3.42
C PHE A 55 -7.37 5.13 -3.88
N GLN A 56 -7.19 6.10 -2.97
CA GLN A 56 -6.96 7.50 -3.35
C GLN A 56 -5.64 7.66 -4.11
N ILE A 57 -4.59 6.97 -3.67
CA ILE A 57 -3.31 6.89 -4.40
C ILE A 57 -3.52 6.32 -5.80
N ALA A 58 -4.25 5.21 -5.94
CA ALA A 58 -4.53 4.59 -7.23
C ALA A 58 -5.34 5.50 -8.17
N ARG A 59 -6.29 6.27 -7.64
CA ARG A 59 -7.04 7.28 -8.41
C ARG A 59 -6.12 8.38 -8.94
N ALA A 60 -5.27 8.94 -8.09
CA ALA A 60 -4.31 9.96 -8.49
C ALA A 60 -3.31 9.40 -9.52
N TYR A 61 -2.80 8.19 -9.29
CA TYR A 61 -1.94 7.48 -10.25
C TYR A 61 -2.58 7.36 -11.64
N LYS A 62 -3.84 6.91 -11.73
CA LYS A 62 -4.54 6.78 -13.01
C LYS A 62 -4.88 8.13 -13.63
N LYS A 63 -5.27 9.14 -12.84
CA LYS A 63 -5.51 10.50 -13.33
C LYS A 63 -4.27 11.10 -13.98
N ASN A 64 -3.09 10.78 -13.47
CA ASN A 64 -1.80 11.24 -13.98
C ASN A 64 -1.14 10.24 -14.98
N LYS A 65 -1.97 9.40 -15.64
CA LYS A 65 -1.55 8.48 -16.71
C LYS A 65 -0.56 7.39 -16.26
N GLY A 66 -0.61 6.99 -14.98
CA GLY A 66 0.17 5.88 -14.48
C GLY A 66 0.00 4.62 -15.34
N LYS A 67 1.10 3.94 -15.60
CA LYS A 67 1.23 2.93 -16.66
C LYS A 67 0.31 1.72 -16.47
N LYS A 68 0.23 1.17 -15.25
CA LYS A 68 -0.53 -0.07 -15.01
C LYS A 68 -0.98 -0.18 -13.56
N LEU A 69 -2.28 -0.26 -13.35
CA LEU A 69 -2.92 -0.51 -12.06
C LEU A 69 -3.44 -1.95 -12.00
N VAL A 70 -2.94 -2.72 -11.03
CA VAL A 70 -3.40 -4.08 -10.73
C VAL A 70 -4.21 -4.03 -9.44
N ILE A 71 -5.45 -4.48 -9.49
CA ILE A 71 -6.33 -4.57 -8.32
C ILE A 71 -6.60 -6.02 -7.97
N LEU A 72 -6.25 -6.40 -6.73
CA LEU A 72 -6.57 -7.70 -6.17
C LEU A 72 -7.97 -7.65 -5.54
N TYR A 73 -8.78 -8.69 -5.79
CA TYR A 73 -10.12 -8.76 -5.22
C TYR A 73 -10.47 -10.18 -4.77
N PRO A 74 -11.23 -10.34 -3.67
CA PRO A 74 -11.60 -11.65 -3.17
C PRO A 74 -12.71 -12.27 -4.01
N ALA A 75 -12.59 -13.56 -4.32
CA ALA A 75 -13.66 -14.35 -4.96
C ALA A 75 -14.85 -14.54 -4.03
N LYS A 76 -14.57 -14.78 -2.73
CA LYS A 76 -15.54 -14.91 -1.65
C LYS A 76 -15.42 -13.70 -0.73
N GLY A 77 -16.42 -12.83 -0.75
CA GLY A 77 -16.36 -11.51 -0.11
C GLY A 77 -17.07 -11.41 1.22
N ARG A 78 -16.91 -12.35 2.13
CA ARG A 78 -17.40 -12.15 3.50
C ARG A 78 -16.29 -11.53 4.37
N PRO A 79 -16.60 -10.56 5.22
CA PRO A 79 -17.90 -9.94 5.49
C PRO A 79 -18.34 -8.87 4.46
N TRP A 80 -17.54 -8.55 3.45
CA TRP A 80 -17.78 -7.47 2.51
C TRP A 80 -18.69 -7.92 1.36
N PRO A 81 -19.78 -7.19 1.07
CA PRO A 81 -20.63 -7.49 -0.07
C PRO A 81 -19.84 -7.44 -1.38
N LYS A 82 -20.16 -8.30 -2.33
CA LYS A 82 -19.56 -8.30 -3.67
C LYS A 82 -19.62 -6.91 -4.32
N LYS A 83 -20.71 -6.18 -4.13
CA LYS A 83 -20.92 -4.81 -4.61
C LYS A 83 -19.84 -3.83 -4.10
N HIS A 84 -19.30 -4.04 -2.88
CA HIS A 84 -18.26 -3.20 -2.31
C HIS A 84 -16.98 -3.21 -3.14
N THR A 85 -16.58 -4.36 -3.66
CA THR A 85 -15.36 -4.49 -4.46
C THR A 85 -15.53 -4.05 -5.91
N GLU A 86 -16.74 -4.14 -6.47
CA GLU A 86 -17.02 -3.81 -7.87
C GLU A 86 -16.72 -2.35 -8.22
N ILE A 87 -16.93 -1.44 -7.25
CA ILE A 87 -16.66 0.00 -7.45
C ILE A 87 -15.18 0.24 -7.75
N TYR A 88 -14.30 -0.46 -7.04
CA TYR A 88 -12.85 -0.27 -7.16
C TYR A 88 -12.27 -0.98 -8.37
N LYS A 89 -12.86 -2.10 -8.77
CA LYS A 89 -12.43 -2.89 -9.93
C LYS A 89 -12.48 -2.11 -11.24
N LYS A 90 -13.39 -1.15 -11.37
CA LYS A 90 -13.56 -0.33 -12.59
C LYS A 90 -12.32 0.49 -12.96
N PHE A 91 -11.43 0.76 -12.02
CA PHE A 91 -10.22 1.54 -12.25
C PHE A 91 -9.01 0.71 -12.67
N ALA A 92 -9.10 -0.61 -12.59
CA ALA A 92 -7.99 -1.50 -12.85
C ALA A 92 -7.69 -1.64 -14.34
N ASP A 93 -6.39 -1.64 -14.69
CA ASP A 93 -5.92 -2.13 -15.99
C ASP A 93 -5.86 -3.67 -15.99
N LYS A 94 -5.59 -4.26 -14.81
CA LYS A 94 -5.61 -5.71 -14.60
C LYS A 94 -6.31 -6.06 -13.29
N LEU A 95 -7.24 -6.98 -13.36
CA LEU A 95 -7.89 -7.58 -12.21
C LEU A 95 -7.21 -8.89 -11.85
N ARG A 96 -6.94 -9.08 -10.56
CA ARG A 96 -6.43 -10.32 -10.02
C ARG A 96 -7.39 -10.87 -8.98
N LYS A 97 -8.01 -12.00 -9.30
CA LYS A 97 -8.93 -12.70 -8.42
C LYS A 97 -8.13 -13.54 -7.43
N GLU A 98 -8.40 -13.35 -6.16
CA GLU A 98 -7.85 -14.14 -5.06
C GLU A 98 -8.99 -14.93 -4.38
N GLU A 99 -8.66 -16.00 -3.70
CA GLU A 99 -9.67 -16.86 -3.07
C GLU A 99 -10.54 -16.08 -2.06
N ASN A 100 -9.91 -15.28 -1.21
CA ASN A 100 -10.55 -14.51 -0.15
C ASN A 100 -9.73 -13.28 0.25
N TRP A 101 -10.17 -12.54 1.30
CA TRP A 101 -9.46 -11.36 1.79
C TRP A 101 -8.06 -11.67 2.37
N PHE A 102 -7.83 -12.82 2.95
CA PHE A 102 -6.50 -13.18 3.46
C PHE A 102 -5.50 -13.25 2.31
N TRP A 103 -5.89 -13.87 1.19
CA TRP A 103 -5.04 -13.94 0.02
C TRP A 103 -4.87 -12.60 -0.70
N THR A 104 -5.87 -11.71 -0.68
CA THR A 104 -5.66 -10.35 -1.21
C THR A 104 -4.64 -9.58 -0.38
N ASN A 105 -4.75 -9.63 0.96
CA ASN A 105 -3.79 -8.97 1.86
C ASN A 105 -2.39 -9.59 1.78
N TYR A 106 -2.30 -10.90 1.59
CA TYR A 106 -1.02 -11.55 1.40
C TYR A 106 -0.41 -11.20 0.04
N ASN A 107 -1.14 -11.31 -1.04
CA ASN A 107 -0.60 -11.12 -2.38
C ASN A 107 -0.29 -9.66 -2.74
N VAL A 108 -0.89 -8.68 -2.05
CA VAL A 108 -0.52 -7.26 -2.22
C VAL A 108 0.89 -6.97 -1.70
N ILE A 109 1.45 -7.87 -0.87
CA ILE A 109 2.83 -7.75 -0.38
C ILE A 109 3.77 -8.80 -0.99
N ASP A 110 3.29 -9.98 -1.35
CA ASP A 110 4.13 -11.09 -1.86
C ASP A 110 4.49 -10.94 -3.36
N LYS A 111 3.66 -10.24 -4.14
CA LYS A 111 3.89 -10.08 -5.59
C LYS A 111 4.69 -8.84 -5.98
N PRO A 112 4.58 -7.70 -5.27
CA PRO A 112 5.40 -6.52 -5.54
C PRO A 112 6.86 -6.69 -5.14
N ASP A 113 7.73 -5.93 -5.82
CA ASP A 113 9.15 -5.83 -5.47
C ASP A 113 9.36 -4.92 -4.26
N ILE A 114 8.52 -3.89 -4.16
CA ILE A 114 8.54 -2.89 -3.08
C ILE A 114 7.12 -2.75 -2.51
N CYS A 115 7.00 -2.66 -1.18
CA CYS A 115 5.77 -2.26 -0.51
C CYS A 115 5.93 -0.87 0.11
N ILE A 116 4.90 -0.02 -0.03
CA ILE A 116 4.85 1.30 0.61
C ILE A 116 3.75 1.29 1.67
N CYS A 117 4.15 1.51 2.92
CA CYS A 117 3.23 1.64 4.05
C CYS A 117 2.85 3.11 4.24
N VAL A 118 1.56 3.41 4.03
CA VAL A 118 0.99 4.75 4.06
C VAL A 118 0.07 4.98 5.26
N GLY A 119 0.35 4.34 6.36
CA GLY A 119 -0.39 4.45 7.62
C GLY A 119 -0.70 3.08 8.22
N LEU A 120 -1.15 3.08 9.49
CA LEU A 120 -1.39 1.85 10.24
C LEU A 120 -2.88 1.62 10.53
N SER A 121 -3.29 0.40 10.38
CA SER A 121 -4.59 -0.16 10.79
C SER A 121 -4.40 -1.63 11.16
N SER A 122 -5.41 -2.29 11.72
CA SER A 122 -5.34 -3.73 12.00
C SER A 122 -5.04 -4.56 10.74
N GLY A 123 -5.64 -4.19 9.60
CA GLY A 123 -5.32 -4.83 8.31
C GLY A 123 -3.88 -4.60 7.90
N THR A 124 -3.38 -3.36 8.01
CA THR A 124 -1.98 -3.04 7.69
C THR A 124 -0.99 -3.76 8.62
N LEU A 125 -1.35 -3.94 9.90
CA LEU A 125 -0.51 -4.71 10.81
C LEU A 125 -0.42 -6.19 10.41
N SER A 126 -1.49 -6.79 9.91
CA SER A 126 -1.44 -8.17 9.38
C SER A 126 -0.58 -8.26 8.11
N GLU A 127 -0.65 -7.27 7.22
CA GLU A 127 0.21 -7.19 6.03
C GLU A 127 1.69 -7.06 6.43
N LEU A 128 2.01 -6.24 7.41
CA LEU A 128 3.37 -6.10 7.96
C LEU A 128 3.87 -7.40 8.60
N ALA A 129 3.00 -8.13 9.31
CA ALA A 129 3.34 -9.44 9.86
C ALA A 129 3.66 -10.46 8.76
N TYR A 130 2.93 -10.45 7.64
CA TYR A 130 3.27 -11.28 6.48
C TYR A 130 4.61 -10.89 5.83
N ILE A 131 4.94 -9.61 5.75
CA ILE A 131 6.26 -9.15 5.29
C ILE A 131 7.36 -9.70 6.20
N LYS A 132 7.17 -9.65 7.53
CA LYS A 132 8.08 -10.21 8.50
C LYS A 132 8.29 -11.72 8.26
N TRP A 133 7.21 -12.48 8.10
CA TRP A 133 7.31 -13.92 7.81
C TRP A 133 8.01 -14.20 6.48
N ASN A 134 7.67 -13.46 5.42
CA ASN A 134 8.33 -13.60 4.13
C ASN A 134 9.84 -13.37 4.26
N TYR A 135 10.24 -12.32 4.98
CA TYR A 135 11.65 -12.03 5.23
C TYR A 135 12.36 -13.15 6.00
N GLN A 136 11.76 -13.65 7.07
CA GLN A 136 12.33 -14.73 7.88
C GLN A 136 12.46 -16.05 7.10
N PHE A 137 11.48 -16.38 6.28
CA PHE A 137 11.51 -17.56 5.42
C PHE A 137 12.31 -17.36 4.11
N LYS A 138 13.07 -16.26 4.02
CA LYS A 138 13.92 -15.93 2.87
C LYS A 138 13.15 -15.94 1.53
N ARG A 139 11.89 -15.52 1.55
CA ARG A 139 11.14 -15.31 0.32
C ARG A 139 11.69 -14.08 -0.41
N GLU A 140 11.64 -14.11 -1.71
CA GLU A 140 12.24 -13.07 -2.56
C GLU A 140 11.54 -11.69 -2.47
N ARG A 141 10.29 -11.65 -1.97
CA ARG A 141 9.48 -10.43 -1.98
C ARG A 141 8.70 -10.21 -0.69
N PRO A 142 8.45 -8.94 -0.33
CA PRO A 142 9.04 -7.76 -0.97
C PRO A 142 10.53 -7.62 -0.62
N LYS A 143 11.30 -7.06 -1.54
CA LYS A 143 12.73 -6.76 -1.32
C LYS A 143 12.94 -5.56 -0.40
N LYS A 144 11.98 -4.62 -0.42
CA LYS A 144 11.98 -3.41 0.42
C LYS A 144 10.58 -3.06 0.92
N LEU A 145 10.54 -2.56 2.14
CA LEU A 145 9.38 -1.90 2.73
C LEU A 145 9.71 -0.44 2.96
N ILE A 146 9.00 0.45 2.29
CA ILE A 146 9.09 1.88 2.50
C ILE A 146 8.03 2.28 3.52
N ALA A 147 8.42 2.98 4.57
CA ALA A 147 7.53 3.52 5.59
C ALA A 147 7.66 5.05 5.62
N ILE A 148 6.58 5.77 5.30
CA ILE A 148 6.58 7.23 5.24
C ILE A 148 6.22 7.78 6.62
N ARG A 149 7.19 8.36 7.31
CA ARG A 149 7.10 8.79 8.71
C ARG A 149 5.94 9.77 8.97
N GLU A 150 5.73 10.72 8.09
CA GLU A 150 4.65 11.71 8.26
C GLU A 150 3.24 11.08 8.22
N LEU A 151 3.08 9.87 7.68
CA LEU A 151 1.82 9.15 7.61
C LEU A 151 1.61 8.17 8.78
N LEU A 152 2.63 7.97 9.62
CA LEU A 152 2.58 7.08 10.78
C LEU A 152 2.30 7.87 12.05
N ARG A 153 1.53 7.29 12.98
CA ARG A 153 1.18 7.90 14.26
C ARG A 153 2.41 8.31 15.06
N ASP A 154 3.36 7.39 15.22
CA ASP A 154 4.55 7.58 16.04
C ASP A 154 5.81 7.78 15.19
N LYS A 155 5.63 8.12 13.89
CA LYS A 155 6.71 8.26 12.90
C LYS A 155 7.55 6.98 12.70
N LYS A 156 7.08 5.85 13.24
CA LYS A 156 7.74 4.54 13.19
C LYS A 156 6.70 3.44 13.02
N LEU A 157 7.15 2.29 12.57
CA LEU A 157 6.37 1.05 12.63
C LEU A 157 6.36 0.53 14.07
N PRO A 158 5.43 -0.37 14.43
CA PRO A 158 5.46 -1.04 15.72
C PRO A 158 6.81 -1.73 15.95
N PRO A 159 7.41 -1.59 17.15
CA PRO A 159 8.74 -2.13 17.41
C PRO A 159 8.83 -3.64 17.20
N GLU A 160 7.74 -4.38 17.45
CA GLU A 160 7.65 -5.82 17.24
C GLU A 160 7.82 -6.23 15.77
N ILE A 161 7.48 -5.32 14.85
CA ILE A 161 7.70 -5.53 13.41
C ILE A 161 9.05 -4.95 12.99
N GLU A 162 9.35 -3.73 13.43
CA GLU A 162 10.54 -2.99 13.00
C GLU A 162 11.84 -3.75 13.27
N VAL A 163 11.97 -4.32 14.46
CA VAL A 163 13.19 -5.05 14.87
C VAL A 163 13.44 -6.27 13.98
N GLU A 164 12.37 -6.96 13.60
CA GLU A 164 12.43 -8.22 12.83
C GLU A 164 12.80 -8.02 11.35
N ILE A 165 12.44 -6.88 10.77
CA ILE A 165 12.63 -6.61 9.34
C ILE A 165 13.50 -5.39 9.07
N LYS A 166 14.31 -4.96 10.04
CA LYS A 166 15.15 -3.75 9.99
C LYS A 166 15.98 -3.63 8.69
N LYS A 167 16.47 -4.76 8.16
CA LYS A 167 17.32 -4.77 6.96
C LYS A 167 16.58 -4.41 5.67
N ILE A 168 15.25 -4.56 5.61
CA ILE A 168 14.45 -4.29 4.42
C ILE A 168 13.58 -3.04 4.55
N ILE A 169 13.53 -2.41 5.74
CA ILE A 169 12.80 -1.16 5.93
C ILE A 169 13.64 0.03 5.46
N THR A 170 13.01 0.91 4.71
CA THR A 170 13.51 2.27 4.43
C THR A 170 12.49 3.27 4.95
N TYR A 171 12.89 4.13 5.86
CA TYR A 171 12.08 5.25 6.32
C TYR A 171 12.31 6.49 5.46
N LEU A 172 11.24 7.03 4.94
CA LEU A 172 11.22 8.37 4.32
C LEU A 172 10.53 9.34 5.28
N ASN A 173 11.01 10.56 5.38
CA ASN A 173 10.40 11.54 6.29
C ASN A 173 9.07 12.05 5.74
N THR A 174 9.05 12.36 4.45
CA THR A 174 7.92 12.93 3.74
C THR A 174 7.60 12.17 2.46
N THR A 175 6.46 12.47 1.85
CA THR A 175 6.11 11.95 0.53
C THR A 175 7.04 12.46 -0.58
N THR A 176 7.58 13.66 -0.45
CA THR A 176 8.54 14.23 -1.41
C THR A 176 9.83 13.40 -1.51
N ASP A 177 10.27 12.81 -0.38
CA ASP A 177 11.45 11.93 -0.38
C ASP A 177 11.24 10.66 -1.21
N LEU A 178 9.98 10.26 -1.44
CA LEU A 178 9.63 9.08 -2.21
C LEU A 178 10.05 9.19 -3.69
N GLU A 179 9.89 10.36 -4.28
CA GLU A 179 10.28 10.59 -5.68
C GLU A 179 11.78 10.38 -5.88
N LYS A 180 12.58 10.99 -5.01
CA LYS A 180 14.03 10.84 -5.04
C LYS A 180 14.43 9.38 -4.88
N PHE A 181 13.89 8.72 -3.86
CA PHE A 181 14.18 7.31 -3.59
C PHE A 181 13.86 6.40 -4.78
N LEU A 182 12.69 6.57 -5.40
CA LEU A 182 12.26 5.70 -6.51
C LEU A 182 13.03 5.93 -7.82
N LYS A 183 13.68 7.08 -7.99
CA LYS A 183 14.57 7.35 -9.14
C LYS A 183 15.94 6.69 -8.99
N GLU A 184 16.32 6.30 -7.77
CA GLU A 184 17.60 5.67 -7.44
C GLU A 184 17.54 4.13 -7.43
N VAL A 185 16.33 3.53 -7.55
CA VAL A 185 16.08 2.08 -7.49
C VAL A 185 15.83 1.53 -8.89
#